data_281fe839f94ef652a1eda0709096cf88
#
_entry.id   281fe839f94ef652a1eda0709096cf88
#
_cell.length_a   1.000
_cell.length_b   1.000
_cell.length_c   1.000
_cell.angle_alpha   90.00
_cell.angle_beta   90.00
_cell.angle_gamma   90.00
#
_symmetry.space_group_name_H-M   'P 1'
#
loop_
_entity.id
_entity.type
_entity.pdbx_description
1 polymer ?
#
loop_
_entity_poly.entity_id
_entity_poly.type
_entity_poly.pdbx_seq_one_letter_code
_entity_poly.pdbx_strand_id
1 'polypeptide(L)'
;ILRNTGLFTNMPSAKLAVSLMKEMPEACFGIDFNIVSGPSVSDPKDIPHLVDENGEFIRSGARLKDPKFATEEGRRELSPYDETYREIRAQYDKFVEMTGKKPGYLHAHSLMHENYMDAIRAVSEETGIPFSMDLQKKYGFISMRDIRSAKGIVDKASQKKVFDPNDQLNKNPLKDVLDNFDELLKHEYVCIGGHPGFVDADLLDLTTLSLERVRDLQMVTSPVLRKLVEDNKVELITYYDLY
;
A
#
# COMPACT_ATOMS: atom_id res chain seq x y z
N ILE A 1 16.48 2.05 6.09
CA ILE A 1 16.39 2.54 4.70
C ILE A 1 14.96 2.87 4.25
N LEU A 2 13.95 2.64 5.08
CA LEU A 2 12.57 3.00 4.79
C LEU A 2 12.40 4.52 4.82
N ARG A 3 11.85 5.12 3.76
CA ARG A 3 11.63 6.57 3.65
C ARG A 3 10.16 6.96 3.53
N ASN A 4 9.33 6.05 3.01
CA ASN A 4 7.92 6.30 2.77
C ASN A 4 7.08 5.20 3.40
N THR A 5 6.04 5.53 4.14
CA THR A 5 5.12 4.56 4.73
C THR A 5 3.68 5.09 4.77
N GLY A 6 2.72 4.22 4.51
CA GLY A 6 1.29 4.55 4.54
C GLY A 6 0.64 4.19 5.87
N LEU A 7 -0.33 4.99 6.29
CA LEU A 7 -1.12 4.79 7.50
C LEU A 7 -2.57 4.42 7.13
N PHE A 8 -3.07 3.33 7.69
CA PHE A 8 -4.51 3.04 7.73
C PHE A 8 -5.18 3.83 8.84
N THR A 9 -5.98 4.82 8.50
CA THR A 9 -6.62 5.69 9.50
C THR A 9 -7.82 5.06 10.18
N ASN A 10 -8.41 4.03 9.59
CA ASN A 10 -9.57 3.32 10.08
C ASN A 10 -9.26 2.21 11.10
N MET A 11 -7.98 1.80 11.22
CA MET A 11 -7.61 0.67 12.08
C MET A 11 -7.36 1.12 13.53
N PRO A 12 -7.68 0.27 14.53
CA PRO A 12 -7.46 0.59 15.95
C PRO A 12 -6.01 0.97 16.29
N SER A 13 -5.03 0.35 15.61
CA SER A 13 -3.60 0.60 15.79
C SER A 13 -3.12 1.96 15.25
N ALA A 14 -3.95 2.68 14.50
CA ALA A 14 -3.57 3.97 13.90
C ALA A 14 -3.09 4.99 14.94
N LYS A 15 -3.73 5.05 16.13
CA LYS A 15 -3.31 5.95 17.21
C LYS A 15 -1.89 5.68 17.69
N LEU A 16 -1.51 4.41 17.85
CA LEU A 16 -0.16 4.02 18.20
C LEU A 16 0.83 4.41 17.09
N ALA A 17 0.49 4.10 15.84
CA ALA A 17 1.33 4.48 14.69
C ALA A 17 1.59 5.99 14.65
N VAL A 18 0.55 6.81 14.83
CA VAL A 18 0.68 8.29 14.89
C VAL A 18 1.59 8.74 16.03
N SER A 19 1.55 8.10 17.19
CA SER A 19 2.45 8.44 18.31
C SER A 19 3.93 8.20 17.97
N LEU A 20 4.21 7.16 17.16
CA LEU A 20 5.57 6.80 16.73
C LEU A 20 6.08 7.63 15.56
N MET A 21 5.20 8.28 14.78
CA MET A 21 5.62 9.14 13.65
C MET A 21 6.57 10.25 14.08
N LYS A 22 6.46 10.74 15.32
CA LYS A 22 7.32 11.80 15.87
C LYS A 22 8.77 11.36 16.03
N GLU A 23 9.02 10.06 16.11
CA GLU A 23 10.36 9.47 16.25
C GLU A 23 11.08 9.30 14.90
N MET A 24 10.36 9.53 13.79
CA MET A 24 10.88 9.37 12.43
C MET A 24 10.63 10.62 11.57
N PRO A 25 11.22 11.78 11.93
CA PRO A 25 10.93 13.05 11.28
C PRO A 25 11.37 13.10 9.80
N GLU A 26 12.31 12.24 9.40
CA GLU A 26 12.82 12.13 8.03
C GLU A 26 12.00 11.19 7.14
N ALA A 27 10.96 10.56 7.66
CA ALA A 27 10.07 9.70 6.88
C ALA A 27 8.87 10.47 6.34
N CYS A 28 8.50 10.18 5.11
CA CYS A 28 7.27 10.66 4.51
C CYS A 28 6.12 9.71 4.87
N PHE A 29 5.13 10.23 5.59
CA PHE A 29 3.93 9.49 5.95
C PHE A 29 2.79 9.85 5.02
N GLY A 30 2.28 8.85 4.29
CA GLY A 30 1.11 8.96 3.44
C GLY A 30 -0.12 8.29 4.06
N ILE A 31 -1.23 8.36 3.36
CA ILE A 31 -2.39 7.51 3.61
C ILE A 31 -2.31 6.29 2.71
N ASP A 32 -2.50 5.12 3.29
CA ASP A 32 -2.83 3.91 2.56
C ASP A 32 -4.34 3.70 2.72
N PHE A 33 -5.12 4.16 1.74
CA PHE A 33 -6.57 4.08 1.80
C PHE A 33 -7.03 2.63 1.84
N ASN A 34 -7.96 2.33 2.74
CA ASN A 34 -8.41 0.97 2.98
C ASN A 34 -9.93 0.88 2.94
N ILE A 35 -10.46 0.12 1.99
CA ILE A 35 -11.89 -0.17 1.85
C ILE A 35 -12.17 -1.69 1.82
N VAL A 36 -11.28 -2.49 2.40
CA VAL A 36 -11.34 -3.96 2.34
C VAL A 36 -11.13 -4.66 3.67
N SER A 37 -10.90 -3.91 4.75
CA SER A 37 -10.75 -4.51 6.09
C SER A 37 -10.98 -3.50 7.22
N GLY A 38 -11.50 -3.99 8.36
CA GLY A 38 -11.82 -3.20 9.53
C GLY A 38 -13.04 -2.29 9.37
N PRO A 39 -13.32 -1.45 10.36
CA PRO A 39 -14.47 -0.56 10.35
C PRO A 39 -14.30 0.58 9.34
N SER A 40 -15.39 1.12 8.83
CA SER A 40 -15.38 2.36 8.05
C SER A 40 -15.14 3.59 8.93
N VAL A 41 -14.67 4.67 8.32
CA VAL A 41 -14.63 6.00 8.96
C VAL A 41 -15.96 6.72 8.79
N SER A 42 -16.59 6.57 7.64
CA SER A 42 -17.95 7.07 7.36
C SER A 42 -19.01 6.26 8.12
N ASP A 43 -20.22 6.85 8.30
CA ASP A 43 -21.36 6.08 8.80
C ASP A 43 -21.66 4.93 7.82
N PRO A 44 -21.71 3.66 8.28
CA PRO A 44 -22.04 2.51 7.43
C PRO A 44 -23.32 2.67 6.60
N LYS A 45 -24.29 3.44 7.10
CA LYS A 45 -25.56 3.70 6.39
C LYS A 45 -25.38 4.54 5.13
N ASP A 46 -24.31 5.34 5.09
CA ASP A 46 -24.00 6.22 3.96
C ASP A 46 -23.14 5.53 2.88
N ILE A 47 -22.65 4.32 3.18
CA ILE A 47 -21.77 3.53 2.30
C ILE A 47 -22.13 2.02 2.30
N PRO A 48 -23.44 1.68 2.15
CA PRO A 48 -23.93 0.31 2.36
C PRO A 48 -23.33 -0.72 1.40
N HIS A 49 -22.81 -0.32 0.23
CA HIS A 49 -22.18 -1.25 -0.71
C HIS A 49 -20.71 -1.57 -0.32
N LEU A 50 -20.10 -0.78 0.55
CA LEU A 50 -18.69 -0.98 0.94
C LEU A 50 -18.56 -1.86 2.18
N VAL A 51 -19.58 -1.93 3.03
CA VAL A 51 -19.55 -2.60 4.34
C VAL A 51 -20.55 -3.75 4.43
N ASP A 52 -20.32 -4.61 5.39
CA ASP A 52 -21.23 -5.69 5.78
C ASP A 52 -22.25 -5.22 6.84
N GLU A 53 -23.05 -6.14 7.34
CA GLU A 53 -24.10 -5.90 8.36
C GLU A 53 -23.55 -5.41 9.71
N ASN A 54 -22.24 -5.61 9.97
CA ASN A 54 -21.56 -5.16 11.17
C ASN A 54 -20.87 -3.79 10.99
N GLY A 55 -20.94 -3.20 9.80
CA GLY A 55 -20.26 -1.96 9.46
C GLY A 55 -18.76 -2.13 9.18
N GLU A 56 -18.32 -3.37 8.95
CA GLU A 56 -16.95 -3.71 8.57
C GLU A 56 -16.82 -3.76 7.05
N PHE A 57 -15.70 -3.32 6.51
CA PHE A 57 -15.46 -3.42 5.05
C PHE A 57 -15.52 -4.86 4.54
N ILE A 58 -16.20 -5.03 3.42
CA ILE A 58 -16.27 -6.32 2.73
C ILE A 58 -14.87 -6.73 2.27
N ARG A 59 -14.38 -7.84 2.79
CA ARG A 59 -13.02 -8.34 2.56
C ARG A 59 -12.70 -8.52 1.07
N SER A 60 -11.46 -8.21 0.69
CA SER A 60 -10.97 -8.39 -0.69
C SER A 60 -11.23 -9.81 -1.24
N GLY A 61 -11.05 -10.84 -0.42
CA GLY A 61 -11.32 -12.23 -0.80
C GLY A 61 -12.80 -12.50 -1.10
N ALA A 62 -13.73 -11.84 -0.41
CA ALA A 62 -15.17 -11.92 -0.71
C ALA A 62 -15.51 -11.17 -2.01
N ARG A 63 -14.96 -9.97 -2.20
CA ARG A 63 -15.10 -9.20 -3.44
C ARG A 63 -14.65 -9.99 -4.67
N LEU A 64 -13.47 -10.60 -4.60
CA LEU A 64 -12.90 -11.40 -5.71
C LEU A 64 -13.72 -12.66 -6.05
N LYS A 65 -14.53 -13.15 -5.12
CA LYS A 65 -15.43 -14.29 -5.36
C LYS A 65 -16.77 -13.88 -5.96
N ASP A 66 -17.14 -12.60 -5.87
CA ASP A 66 -18.36 -12.10 -6.49
C ASP A 66 -18.20 -12.09 -8.02
N PRO A 67 -19.09 -12.75 -8.78
CA PRO A 67 -19.03 -12.77 -10.24
C PRO A 67 -19.05 -11.37 -10.87
N LYS A 68 -19.73 -10.40 -10.24
CA LYS A 68 -19.75 -9.00 -10.69
C LYS A 68 -18.37 -8.37 -10.71
N PHE A 69 -17.45 -8.80 -9.82
CA PHE A 69 -16.10 -8.24 -9.76
C PHE A 69 -15.27 -8.51 -11.03
N ALA A 70 -15.68 -9.47 -11.87
CA ALA A 70 -15.00 -9.81 -13.10
C ALA A 70 -15.10 -8.72 -14.20
N THR A 71 -16.12 -7.86 -14.14
CA THR A 71 -16.36 -6.81 -15.13
C THR A 71 -16.20 -5.41 -14.52
N GLU A 72 -15.86 -4.42 -15.34
CA GLU A 72 -15.79 -3.02 -14.90
C GLU A 72 -17.13 -2.53 -14.35
N GLU A 73 -18.22 -2.78 -15.08
CA GLU A 73 -19.57 -2.41 -14.67
C GLU A 73 -19.93 -3.01 -13.29
N GLY A 74 -19.65 -4.30 -13.10
CA GLY A 74 -19.91 -4.97 -11.83
C GLY A 74 -19.04 -4.43 -10.69
N ARG A 75 -17.77 -4.08 -10.93
CA ARG A 75 -16.92 -3.43 -9.92
C ARG A 75 -17.45 -2.05 -9.53
N ARG A 76 -17.96 -1.27 -10.52
CA ARG A 76 -18.60 0.02 -10.27
C ARG A 76 -19.91 -0.11 -9.46
N GLU A 77 -20.70 -1.16 -9.71
CA GLU A 77 -21.89 -1.46 -8.89
C GLU A 77 -21.54 -1.87 -7.46
N LEU A 78 -20.52 -2.74 -7.29
CA LEU A 78 -20.08 -3.21 -5.98
C LEU A 78 -19.42 -2.12 -5.12
N SER A 79 -18.93 -1.07 -5.74
CA SER A 79 -18.31 0.07 -5.06
C SER A 79 -18.70 1.37 -5.78
N PRO A 80 -19.93 1.88 -5.53
CA PRO A 80 -20.42 3.11 -6.15
C PRO A 80 -19.48 4.28 -5.86
N TYR A 81 -19.32 5.17 -6.86
CA TYR A 81 -18.37 6.28 -6.76
C TYR A 81 -18.66 7.19 -5.55
N ASP A 82 -19.91 7.58 -5.33
CA ASP A 82 -20.27 8.52 -4.27
C ASP A 82 -19.97 7.96 -2.87
N GLU A 83 -20.23 6.66 -2.66
CA GLU A 83 -19.92 5.98 -1.41
C GLU A 83 -18.40 5.85 -1.22
N THR A 84 -17.70 5.45 -2.28
CA THR A 84 -16.26 5.29 -2.27
C THR A 84 -15.57 6.62 -2.03
N TYR A 85 -15.95 7.68 -2.73
CA TYR A 85 -15.42 9.03 -2.53
C TYR A 85 -15.67 9.53 -1.10
N ARG A 86 -16.88 9.34 -0.57
CA ARG A 86 -17.22 9.72 0.82
C ARG A 86 -16.25 9.09 1.80
N GLU A 87 -16.00 7.79 1.66
CA GLU A 87 -15.11 7.08 2.57
C GLU A 87 -13.65 7.50 2.42
N ILE A 88 -13.15 7.63 1.18
CA ILE A 88 -11.78 8.10 0.92
C ILE A 88 -11.57 9.50 1.49
N ARG A 89 -12.55 10.39 1.33
CA ARG A 89 -12.49 11.73 1.90
C ARG A 89 -12.51 11.69 3.43
N ALA A 90 -13.35 10.86 4.04
CA ALA A 90 -13.42 10.70 5.49
C ALA A 90 -12.10 10.15 6.06
N GLN A 91 -11.46 9.19 5.39
CA GLN A 91 -10.15 8.69 5.79
C GLN A 91 -9.06 9.77 5.70
N TYR A 92 -9.09 10.61 4.66
CA TYR A 92 -8.18 11.74 4.54
C TYR A 92 -8.36 12.74 5.71
N ASP A 93 -9.60 13.14 5.98
CA ASP A 93 -9.90 14.08 7.07
C ASP A 93 -9.48 13.51 8.43
N LYS A 94 -9.70 12.20 8.63
CA LYS A 94 -9.24 11.46 9.81
C LYS A 94 -7.72 11.47 9.96
N PHE A 95 -6.98 11.32 8.86
CA PHE A 95 -5.52 11.43 8.89
C PHE A 95 -5.09 12.81 9.40
N VAL A 96 -5.68 13.88 8.84
CA VAL A 96 -5.37 15.25 9.24
C VAL A 96 -5.75 15.50 10.71
N GLU A 97 -6.91 15.02 11.14
CA GLU A 97 -7.35 15.09 12.54
C GLU A 97 -6.35 14.44 13.50
N MET A 98 -5.93 13.20 13.17
CA MET A 98 -5.05 12.40 14.04
C MET A 98 -3.61 12.90 14.09
N THR A 99 -3.09 13.40 12.97
CA THR A 99 -1.67 13.77 12.83
C THR A 99 -1.42 15.26 12.98
N GLY A 100 -2.44 16.10 12.80
CA GLY A 100 -2.32 17.56 12.70
C GLY A 100 -1.60 18.03 11.42
N LYS A 101 -1.39 17.15 10.44
CA LYS A 101 -0.64 17.44 9.20
C LYS A 101 -1.34 16.81 8.00
N LYS A 102 -1.10 17.37 6.81
CA LYS A 102 -1.46 16.71 5.55
C LYS A 102 -0.56 15.48 5.32
N PRO A 103 -1.08 14.39 4.70
CA PRO A 103 -0.24 13.27 4.28
C PRO A 103 0.76 13.70 3.20
N GLY A 104 1.90 13.02 3.13
CA GLY A 104 2.89 13.29 2.09
C GLY A 104 2.54 12.64 0.75
N TYR A 105 1.62 11.69 0.71
CA TYR A 105 1.09 11.08 -0.51
C TYR A 105 -0.19 10.31 -0.20
N LEU A 106 -0.95 10.02 -1.26
CA LEU A 106 -2.12 9.16 -1.23
C LEU A 106 -1.77 7.82 -1.89
N HIS A 107 -2.21 6.71 -1.33
CA HIS A 107 -1.97 5.38 -1.87
C HIS A 107 -3.24 4.52 -1.82
N ALA A 108 -3.39 3.61 -2.78
CA ALA A 108 -4.49 2.66 -2.84
C ALA A 108 -4.08 1.31 -2.27
N HIS A 109 -4.84 0.79 -1.33
CA HIS A 109 -4.61 -0.54 -0.74
C HIS A 109 -5.43 -1.61 -1.44
N SER A 110 -4.78 -2.77 -1.71
CA SER A 110 -5.42 -4.01 -2.17
C SER A 110 -6.08 -3.93 -3.54
N LEU A 111 -7.41 -4.03 -3.62
CA LEU A 111 -8.17 -4.11 -4.88
C LEU A 111 -8.29 -2.75 -5.55
N MET A 112 -7.45 -2.52 -6.55
CA MET A 112 -7.48 -1.30 -7.35
C MET A 112 -8.52 -1.45 -8.47
N HIS A 113 -9.64 -0.79 -8.30
CA HIS A 113 -10.72 -0.76 -9.30
C HIS A 113 -11.12 0.69 -9.61
N GLU A 114 -11.93 0.87 -10.63
CA GLU A 114 -12.18 2.16 -11.30
C GLU A 114 -12.64 3.25 -10.33
N ASN A 115 -13.81 3.10 -9.71
CA ASN A 115 -14.37 4.12 -8.81
C ASN A 115 -13.46 4.40 -7.60
N TYR A 116 -12.71 3.41 -7.13
CA TYR A 116 -11.77 3.60 -6.03
C TYR A 116 -10.58 4.47 -6.44
N MET A 117 -10.01 4.18 -7.60
CA MET A 117 -8.90 4.97 -8.16
C MET A 117 -9.35 6.40 -8.50
N ASP A 118 -10.55 6.53 -9.07
CA ASP A 118 -11.13 7.83 -9.42
C ASP A 118 -11.41 8.68 -8.17
N ALA A 119 -11.93 8.07 -7.09
CA ALA A 119 -12.15 8.75 -5.82
C ALA A 119 -10.85 9.26 -5.18
N ILE A 120 -9.76 8.46 -5.24
CA ILE A 120 -8.45 8.89 -4.73
C ILE A 120 -7.91 10.06 -5.57
N ARG A 121 -8.06 10.03 -6.89
CA ARG A 121 -7.65 11.15 -7.77
C ARG A 121 -8.43 12.41 -7.47
N ALA A 122 -9.74 12.32 -7.25
CA ALA A 122 -10.55 13.47 -6.86
C ALA A 122 -10.03 14.11 -5.57
N VAL A 123 -9.76 13.30 -4.53
CA VAL A 123 -9.17 13.81 -3.27
C VAL A 123 -7.74 14.35 -3.49
N SER A 124 -6.96 13.77 -4.40
CA SER A 124 -5.64 14.28 -4.78
C SER A 124 -5.74 15.68 -5.41
N GLU A 125 -6.66 15.88 -6.34
CA GLU A 125 -6.90 17.19 -6.98
C GLU A 125 -7.38 18.24 -5.99
N GLU A 126 -8.32 17.90 -5.11
CA GLU A 126 -8.86 18.82 -4.10
C GLU A 126 -7.84 19.25 -3.06
N THR A 127 -6.96 18.35 -2.65
CA THR A 127 -6.02 18.58 -1.54
C THR A 127 -4.65 19.05 -1.98
N GLY A 128 -4.32 18.85 -3.25
CA GLY A 128 -2.98 19.06 -3.82
C GLY A 128 -1.96 18.01 -3.39
N ILE A 129 -2.41 16.90 -2.75
CA ILE A 129 -1.53 15.82 -2.32
C ILE A 129 -1.45 14.76 -3.42
N PRO A 130 -0.26 14.38 -3.89
CA PRO A 130 -0.14 13.50 -5.05
C PRO A 130 -0.62 12.08 -4.74
N PHE A 131 -1.26 11.47 -5.74
CA PHE A 131 -1.50 10.04 -5.75
C PHE A 131 -0.21 9.33 -6.17
N SER A 132 0.33 8.48 -5.31
CA SER A 132 1.65 7.86 -5.48
C SER A 132 1.82 7.10 -6.79
N MET A 133 0.77 6.42 -7.27
CA MET A 133 0.84 5.66 -8.52
C MET A 133 0.97 6.59 -9.75
N ASP A 134 0.23 7.70 -9.74
CA ASP A 134 0.30 8.68 -10.84
C ASP A 134 1.65 9.41 -10.80
N LEU A 135 2.17 9.68 -9.60
CA LEU A 135 3.48 10.29 -9.41
C LEU A 135 4.61 9.35 -9.87
N GLN A 136 4.57 8.08 -9.47
CA GLN A 136 5.53 7.06 -9.93
C GLN A 136 5.50 6.91 -11.46
N LYS A 137 4.31 6.89 -12.05
CA LYS A 137 4.17 6.86 -13.52
C LYS A 137 4.77 8.10 -14.18
N LYS A 138 4.53 9.29 -13.63
CA LYS A 138 5.07 10.57 -14.14
C LYS A 138 6.60 10.56 -14.20
N TYR A 139 7.24 10.01 -13.18
CA TYR A 139 8.71 9.97 -13.07
C TYR A 139 9.34 8.68 -13.62
N GLY A 140 8.54 7.76 -14.16
CA GLY A 140 9.06 6.53 -14.76
C GLY A 140 9.70 5.57 -13.75
N PHE A 141 9.15 5.48 -12.55
CA PHE A 141 9.66 4.55 -11.52
C PHE A 141 9.63 3.11 -11.99
N ILE A 142 10.70 2.40 -11.70
CA ILE A 142 10.83 0.95 -11.91
C ILE A 142 10.71 0.22 -10.57
N SER A 143 9.99 -0.88 -10.56
CA SER A 143 9.85 -1.78 -9.41
C SER A 143 10.65 -3.06 -9.58
N MET A 144 10.84 -3.82 -8.50
CA MET A 144 11.40 -5.18 -8.59
C MET A 144 10.56 -6.11 -9.49
N ARG A 145 9.24 -5.87 -9.57
CA ARG A 145 8.36 -6.62 -10.47
C ARG A 145 8.71 -6.37 -11.94
N ASP A 146 9.00 -5.12 -12.30
CA ASP A 146 9.38 -4.76 -13.68
C ASP A 146 10.70 -5.41 -14.07
N ILE A 147 11.69 -5.40 -13.17
CA ILE A 147 12.99 -6.07 -13.36
C ILE A 147 12.80 -7.57 -13.59
N ARG A 148 11.99 -8.23 -12.77
CA ARG A 148 11.72 -9.67 -12.88
C ARG A 148 10.96 -10.01 -14.15
N SER A 149 10.01 -9.18 -14.54
CA SER A 149 9.26 -9.35 -15.80
C SER A 149 10.18 -9.22 -17.02
N ALA A 150 11.07 -8.22 -17.03
CA ALA A 150 12.04 -8.03 -18.12
C ALA A 150 13.01 -9.22 -18.25
N LYS A 151 13.31 -9.93 -17.15
CA LYS A 151 14.11 -11.16 -17.14
C LYS A 151 13.31 -12.44 -17.47
N GLY A 152 12.02 -12.33 -17.79
CA GLY A 152 11.15 -13.48 -18.05
C GLY A 152 10.80 -14.29 -16.80
N ILE A 153 11.09 -13.76 -15.61
CA ILE A 153 10.72 -14.37 -14.34
C ILE A 153 9.30 -13.92 -14.01
N VAL A 154 8.31 -14.72 -14.37
CA VAL A 154 6.91 -14.43 -14.04
C VAL A 154 6.73 -14.61 -12.54
N ASP A 155 6.32 -13.57 -11.85
CA ASP A 155 5.92 -13.67 -10.44
C ASP A 155 4.57 -14.39 -10.34
N LYS A 156 4.62 -15.70 -10.16
CA LYS A 156 3.41 -16.54 -10.04
C LYS A 156 2.57 -16.16 -8.82
N ALA A 157 3.18 -15.62 -7.76
CA ALA A 157 2.46 -15.20 -6.57
C ALA A 157 1.49 -14.04 -6.85
N SER A 158 1.86 -13.11 -7.74
CA SER A 158 0.99 -12.00 -8.13
C SER A 158 -0.24 -12.41 -8.94
N GLN A 159 -0.28 -13.64 -9.46
CA GLN A 159 -1.41 -14.19 -10.21
C GLN A 159 -2.34 -15.04 -9.34
N LYS A 160 -1.95 -15.36 -8.11
CA LYS A 160 -2.77 -16.16 -7.19
C LYS A 160 -3.79 -15.27 -6.48
N LYS A 161 -5.04 -15.68 -6.53
CA LYS A 161 -6.15 -15.06 -5.77
C LYS A 161 -6.11 -15.35 -4.27
N VAL A 162 -5.28 -16.31 -3.84
CA VAL A 162 -5.11 -16.72 -2.45
C VAL A 162 -3.62 -16.89 -2.18
N PHE A 163 -3.12 -16.24 -1.11
CA PHE A 163 -1.75 -16.40 -0.66
C PHE A 163 -1.56 -17.77 0.01
N ASP A 164 -0.68 -18.60 -0.55
CA ASP A 164 -0.26 -19.85 0.07
C ASP A 164 0.87 -19.55 1.07
N PRO A 165 0.78 -20.02 2.33
CA PRO A 165 1.85 -19.84 3.31
C PRO A 165 3.23 -20.35 2.84
N ASN A 166 3.25 -21.44 2.06
CA ASN A 166 4.51 -21.98 1.52
C ASN A 166 5.15 -21.04 0.49
N ASP A 167 4.34 -20.37 -0.34
CA ASP A 167 4.85 -19.37 -1.27
C ASP A 167 5.45 -18.18 -0.52
N GLN A 168 4.83 -17.76 0.58
CA GLN A 168 5.34 -16.68 1.43
C GLN A 168 6.69 -17.06 2.08
N LEU A 169 6.86 -18.30 2.52
CA LEU A 169 8.13 -18.81 3.07
C LEU A 169 9.27 -18.79 2.06
N ASN A 170 8.96 -19.02 0.78
CA ASN A 170 9.95 -19.02 -0.30
C ASN A 170 10.31 -17.62 -0.81
N LYS A 171 9.60 -16.59 -0.40
CA LYS A 171 9.88 -15.21 -0.76
C LYS A 171 11.16 -14.70 -0.06
N ASN A 172 12.06 -14.10 -0.81
CA ASN A 172 13.29 -13.50 -0.27
C ASN A 172 13.59 -12.16 -0.94
N PRO A 173 12.86 -11.09 -0.57
CA PRO A 173 13.00 -9.78 -1.20
C PRO A 173 14.40 -9.17 -1.01
N LEU A 174 15.08 -9.43 0.10
CA LEU A 174 16.46 -8.99 0.29
C LEU A 174 17.37 -9.60 -0.78
N LYS A 175 17.30 -10.92 -0.95
CA LYS A 175 18.09 -11.60 -1.97
C LYS A 175 17.77 -11.08 -3.38
N ASP A 176 16.49 -10.91 -3.68
CA ASP A 176 16.03 -10.40 -4.99
C ASP A 176 16.65 -9.02 -5.28
N VAL A 177 16.67 -8.11 -4.30
CA VAL A 177 17.28 -6.78 -4.44
C VAL A 177 18.79 -6.88 -4.62
N LEU A 178 19.47 -7.68 -3.79
CA LEU A 178 20.92 -7.85 -3.87
C LEU A 178 21.37 -8.45 -5.22
N ASP A 179 20.67 -9.48 -5.70
CA ASP A 179 20.97 -10.15 -6.98
C ASP A 179 20.73 -9.24 -8.21
N ASN A 180 19.92 -8.20 -8.05
CA ASN A 180 19.54 -7.30 -9.14
C ASN A 180 20.05 -5.86 -8.93
N PHE A 181 20.93 -5.62 -7.96
CA PHE A 181 21.31 -4.27 -7.56
C PHE A 181 21.96 -3.49 -8.71
N ASP A 182 22.83 -4.12 -9.48
CA ASP A 182 23.48 -3.49 -10.66
C ASP A 182 22.44 -3.11 -11.75
N GLU A 183 21.35 -3.87 -11.86
CA GLU A 183 20.27 -3.52 -12.77
C GLU A 183 19.47 -2.32 -12.27
N LEU A 184 19.18 -2.30 -10.96
CA LEU A 184 18.47 -1.18 -10.34
C LEU A 184 19.24 0.13 -10.49
N LEU A 185 20.57 0.11 -10.41
CA LEU A 185 21.43 1.29 -10.59
C LEU A 185 21.37 1.92 -11.99
N LYS A 186 20.83 1.22 -12.99
CA LYS A 186 20.65 1.78 -14.34
C LYS A 186 19.43 2.71 -14.48
N HIS A 187 18.59 2.75 -13.48
CA HIS A 187 17.34 3.51 -13.49
C HIS A 187 17.44 4.72 -12.58
N GLU A 188 16.91 5.84 -13.03
CA GLU A 188 16.91 7.10 -12.28
C GLU A 188 16.04 7.01 -11.02
N TYR A 189 14.86 6.38 -11.14
CA TYR A 189 13.92 6.21 -10.04
C TYR A 189 13.53 4.74 -9.87
N VAL A 190 13.70 4.24 -8.65
CA VAL A 190 13.33 2.88 -8.27
C VAL A 190 12.45 2.89 -7.04
N CYS A 191 11.36 2.12 -7.06
CA CYS A 191 10.49 1.88 -5.92
C CYS A 191 10.59 0.42 -5.48
N ILE A 192 11.09 0.20 -4.27
CA ILE A 192 11.08 -1.12 -3.62
C ILE A 192 10.03 -1.07 -2.52
N GLY A 193 8.87 -1.64 -2.80
CA GLY A 193 7.77 -1.75 -1.86
C GLY A 193 7.76 -3.06 -1.10
N GLY A 194 7.13 -3.07 0.07
CA GLY A 194 6.92 -4.26 0.89
C GLY A 194 5.98 -3.97 2.05
N HIS A 195 5.70 -4.99 2.83
CA HIS A 195 4.83 -4.94 4.00
C HIS A 195 5.62 -5.35 5.25
N PRO A 196 6.68 -4.60 5.64
CA PRO A 196 7.53 -4.99 6.77
C PRO A 196 6.73 -5.03 8.07
N GLY A 197 6.93 -6.10 8.86
CA GLY A 197 6.24 -6.23 10.14
C GLY A 197 6.56 -7.53 10.86
N PHE A 198 6.13 -7.59 12.10
CA PHE A 198 6.13 -8.80 12.91
C PHE A 198 4.85 -9.60 12.65
N VAL A 199 4.88 -10.89 13.00
CA VAL A 199 3.74 -11.80 12.88
C VAL A 199 3.38 -12.30 14.27
N ASP A 200 2.17 -12.03 14.69
CA ASP A 200 1.56 -12.53 15.92
C ASP A 200 0.22 -13.20 15.61
N ALA A 201 -0.48 -13.65 16.63
CA ALA A 201 -1.76 -14.33 16.48
C ALA A 201 -2.82 -13.41 15.87
N ASP A 202 -2.87 -12.15 16.31
CA ASP A 202 -3.85 -11.18 15.82
C ASP A 202 -3.68 -10.92 14.32
N LEU A 203 -2.44 -10.82 13.85
CA LEU A 203 -2.17 -10.67 12.42
C LEU A 203 -2.62 -11.86 11.59
N LEU A 204 -2.41 -13.08 12.10
CA LEU A 204 -2.82 -14.32 11.41
C LEU A 204 -4.35 -14.41 11.26
N ASP A 205 -5.10 -13.87 12.22
CA ASP A 205 -6.56 -13.81 12.14
C ASP A 205 -7.06 -12.71 11.18
N LEU A 206 -6.27 -11.62 11.03
CA LEU A 206 -6.65 -10.47 10.24
C LEU A 206 -6.33 -10.61 8.73
N THR A 207 -5.25 -11.31 8.37
CA THR A 207 -4.78 -11.33 6.98
C THR A 207 -4.09 -12.63 6.60
N THR A 208 -4.20 -13.00 5.32
CA THR A 208 -3.41 -14.10 4.73
C THR A 208 -2.00 -13.66 4.32
N LEU A 209 -1.74 -12.35 4.20
CA LEU A 209 -0.42 -11.78 3.95
C LEU A 209 0.34 -11.65 5.28
N SER A 210 1.02 -12.68 5.71
CA SER A 210 1.61 -12.80 7.05
C SER A 210 3.12 -13.06 7.03
N LEU A 211 3.53 -14.26 6.67
CA LEU A 211 4.93 -14.70 6.80
C LEU A 211 5.92 -13.88 5.96
N GLU A 212 5.53 -13.39 4.81
CA GLU A 212 6.40 -12.56 3.98
C GLU A 212 6.75 -11.22 4.63
N ARG A 213 5.95 -10.71 5.59
CA ARG A 213 6.21 -9.47 6.31
C ARG A 213 7.54 -9.49 7.07
N VAL A 214 7.89 -10.66 7.62
CA VAL A 214 9.18 -10.86 8.32
C VAL A 214 10.35 -10.73 7.35
N ARG A 215 10.18 -11.21 6.10
CA ARG A 215 11.19 -11.09 5.06
C ARG A 215 11.31 -9.65 4.55
N ASP A 216 10.21 -8.96 4.40
CA ASP A 216 10.22 -7.52 4.08
C ASP A 216 10.89 -6.72 5.19
N LEU A 217 10.62 -7.05 6.48
CA LEU A 217 11.30 -6.43 7.61
C LEU A 217 12.81 -6.70 7.57
N GLN A 218 13.23 -7.93 7.31
CA GLN A 218 14.64 -8.29 7.13
C GLN A 218 15.30 -7.43 6.04
N MET A 219 14.61 -7.20 4.93
CA MET A 219 15.13 -6.39 3.82
C MET A 219 15.33 -4.93 4.25
N VAL A 220 14.31 -4.27 4.82
CA VAL A 220 14.39 -2.83 5.16
C VAL A 220 15.33 -2.53 6.33
N THR A 221 15.64 -3.53 7.16
CA THR A 221 16.59 -3.42 8.27
C THR A 221 17.98 -3.99 7.97
N SER A 222 18.23 -4.49 6.76
CA SER A 222 19.48 -5.16 6.39
C SER A 222 20.69 -4.21 6.40
N PRO A 223 21.71 -4.49 7.20
CA PRO A 223 22.96 -3.71 7.17
C PRO A 223 23.73 -3.90 5.86
N VAL A 224 23.59 -5.06 5.21
CA VAL A 224 24.21 -5.32 3.90
C VAL A 224 23.62 -4.45 2.83
N LEU A 225 22.28 -4.38 2.76
CA LEU A 225 21.59 -3.51 1.80
C LEU A 225 21.87 -2.03 2.08
N ARG A 226 21.89 -1.61 3.36
CA ARG A 226 22.25 -0.25 3.75
C ARG A 226 23.64 0.12 3.24
N LYS A 227 24.63 -0.74 3.49
CA LYS A 227 26.00 -0.51 3.03
C LYS A 227 26.08 -0.41 1.51
N LEU A 228 25.35 -1.25 0.78
CA LEU A 228 25.33 -1.25 -0.68
C LEU A 228 24.75 0.06 -1.23
N VAL A 229 23.68 0.57 -0.64
CA VAL A 229 23.08 1.87 -0.94
C VAL A 229 24.11 3.00 -0.72
N GLU A 230 24.79 3.00 0.41
CA GLU A 230 25.78 4.02 0.79
C GLU A 230 27.02 3.97 -0.13
N ASP A 231 27.61 2.78 -0.37
CA ASP A 231 28.80 2.58 -1.22
C ASP A 231 28.55 3.04 -2.67
N ASN A 232 27.33 2.86 -3.18
CA ASN A 232 26.95 3.27 -4.53
C ASN A 232 26.35 4.68 -4.60
N LYS A 233 26.31 5.42 -3.47
CA LYS A 233 25.76 6.78 -3.37
C LYS A 233 24.32 6.90 -3.88
N VAL A 234 23.52 5.86 -3.65
CA VAL A 234 22.10 5.87 -3.99
C VAL A 234 21.38 6.80 -3.03
N GLU A 235 20.66 7.79 -3.57
CA GLU A 235 19.85 8.70 -2.79
C GLU A 235 18.53 8.03 -2.39
N LEU A 236 18.23 8.03 -1.09
CA LEU A 236 16.96 7.56 -0.56
C LEU A 236 16.00 8.74 -0.43
N ILE A 237 15.10 8.87 -1.38
CA ILE A 237 14.15 9.98 -1.48
C ILE A 237 12.83 9.68 -0.77
N THR A 238 12.11 10.74 -0.44
CA THR A 238 10.71 10.72 -0.02
C THR A 238 9.81 11.18 -1.17
N TYR A 239 8.50 10.98 -1.04
CA TYR A 239 7.57 11.58 -2.00
C TYR A 239 7.58 13.10 -1.96
N TYR A 240 7.97 13.74 -0.84
CA TYR A 240 8.12 15.20 -0.77
C TYR A 240 9.19 15.76 -1.72
N ASP A 241 10.17 14.94 -2.09
CA ASP A 241 11.25 15.36 -3.00
C ASP A 241 10.82 15.41 -4.48
N LEU A 242 9.57 14.98 -4.77
CA LEU A 242 9.04 14.83 -6.12
C LEU A 242 7.98 15.87 -6.51
N TYR A 243 7.54 16.74 -5.57
CA TYR A 243 6.51 17.74 -5.84
C TYR A 243 6.62 18.97 -4.94
#